data_cffe3f8e6469c96cc81ad6234e52754c
#
_entry.id   cffe3f8e6469c96cc81ad6234e52754c
#
_cell.length_a   1.000
_cell.length_b   1.000
_cell.length_c   1.000
_cell.angle_alpha   90.00
_cell.angle_beta   90.00
_cell.angle_gamma   90.00
#
_symmetry.space_group_name_H-M   'P 1'
#
loop_
_entity.id
_entity.type
_entity.pdbx_description
1 polymer ?
#
loop_
_entity_poly.entity_id
_entity_poly.type
_entity_poly.pdbx_seq_one_letter_code
_entity_poly.pdbx_strand_id
1 'polypeptide(L)'
;LTGKGIVIEGSGATTILNANMSSNLDIVINDAIEVQGGDRQITTTNGADITITGGNGTANEGIHGTKGEANSLTIDAGTGAVAIGALAGFGDGSDGSLLQNVAVSGGNVSLYSTSHSVSGDFEFNGPVTIGGPTSSTMTMSAANISFQSTIDSAASVLNGLILNSQGLTNISGAIGATNQLGSLTTDAGGTTQLAGGPVNTSDAQTFGDTVELGADTTLSSTNGSISFASAVDSDTTARTLNLSSGSTVSFDTAVGSSNALASLTLAATGTTFADDVTTTGIQNYSTPATLLNHVTFQGGEGQFAGGLDGNQKDLALNFTAPVTIDGSETFGNIANLSVQNNANLSGTINTTGFQNYGGAVTLVGDTTLQGTYGNFGSGLDGQTNNLQLEFSSETEIDGSTVFSNIGDLNSTGAVKLRGTISTTGFQNYGDTATLYGDTTLNTGTSGDVSFGGTVDGSHDLAIEAGTGRIDFFNALGSSTPLQSLNLASASAVQANSTLAIDATGGSGAGL
;
A
#
# COMPACT_ATOMS: atom_id res chain seq x y z
N LEU A 1 -7.65 -43.78 45.43
CA LEU A 1 -8.03 -42.94 44.27
C LEU A 1 -6.92 -41.93 44.05
N THR A 2 -5.90 -42.36 43.33
CA THR A 2 -4.77 -41.49 43.00
C THR A 2 -5.05 -40.87 41.64
N GLY A 3 -5.21 -39.51 41.59
CA GLY A 3 -4.89 -38.70 40.42
C GLY A 3 -6.01 -38.40 39.42
N LYS A 4 -7.30 -38.41 39.81
CA LYS A 4 -8.34 -37.83 38.95
C LYS A 4 -9.00 -36.65 39.69
N GLY A 5 -9.10 -35.51 39.03
CA GLY A 5 -9.83 -34.35 39.44
C GLY A 5 -11.35 -34.52 39.26
N ILE A 6 -12.02 -33.56 38.73
CA ILE A 6 -13.45 -33.60 38.40
C ILE A 6 -13.60 -34.25 37.00
N VAL A 7 -14.34 -35.36 36.90
CA VAL A 7 -14.71 -35.96 35.62
C VAL A 7 -16.22 -36.08 35.58
N ILE A 8 -16.83 -35.43 34.60
CA ILE A 8 -18.26 -35.54 34.29
C ILE A 8 -18.36 -36.32 33.00
N GLU A 9 -18.84 -37.57 33.11
CA GLU A 9 -19.06 -38.46 31.94
C GLU A 9 -20.57 -38.53 31.69
N GLY A 10 -21.05 -37.71 30.78
CA GLY A 10 -22.43 -37.70 30.35
C GLY A 10 -22.67 -38.69 29.21
N SER A 11 -23.88 -39.17 29.12
CA SER A 11 -24.33 -40.03 28.00
C SER A 11 -25.33 -39.26 27.10
N GLY A 12 -25.04 -37.99 26.75
CA GLY A 12 -25.91 -37.12 25.99
C GLY A 12 -26.85 -36.27 26.84
N ALA A 13 -26.48 -36.03 28.09
CA ALA A 13 -27.14 -35.08 28.98
C ALA A 13 -26.47 -33.70 28.89
N THR A 14 -27.07 -32.68 29.46
CA THR A 14 -26.49 -31.35 29.64
C THR A 14 -26.09 -31.17 31.12
N THR A 15 -24.84 -30.77 31.33
CA THR A 15 -24.39 -30.39 32.67
C THR A 15 -24.85 -28.96 32.97
N ILE A 16 -25.72 -28.79 33.94
CA ILE A 16 -26.19 -27.48 34.43
C ILE A 16 -25.18 -26.92 35.41
N LEU A 17 -24.51 -25.84 35.01
CA LEU A 17 -23.53 -25.11 35.82
C LEU A 17 -24.23 -23.94 36.54
N ASN A 18 -24.77 -24.21 37.73
CA ASN A 18 -25.42 -23.19 38.56
C ASN A 18 -24.57 -22.77 39.80
N ALA A 19 -23.33 -23.22 39.86
CA ALA A 19 -22.31 -22.83 40.83
C ALA A 19 -20.92 -22.89 40.18
N ASN A 20 -19.93 -22.20 40.74
CA ASN A 20 -18.55 -22.27 40.29
C ASN A 20 -17.96 -23.66 40.50
N MET A 21 -17.12 -24.12 39.55
CA MET A 21 -16.41 -25.37 39.62
C MET A 21 -14.91 -25.09 39.80
N SER A 22 -14.27 -25.73 40.78
CA SER A 22 -12.84 -25.54 41.03
C SER A 22 -12.18 -26.86 41.45
N SER A 23 -10.95 -27.09 40.94
CA SER A 23 -10.16 -28.28 41.29
C SER A 23 -8.67 -27.93 41.29
N ASN A 24 -7.88 -28.64 42.06
CA ASN A 24 -6.42 -28.61 42.04
C ASN A 24 -5.84 -29.72 41.17
N LEU A 25 -6.69 -30.51 40.48
CA LEU A 25 -6.40 -31.50 39.49
C LEU A 25 -7.25 -31.24 38.26
N ASP A 26 -7.05 -31.99 37.19
CA ASP A 26 -7.73 -31.80 35.89
C ASP A 26 -9.27 -31.84 36.06
N ILE A 27 -9.92 -31.04 35.22
CA ILE A 27 -11.37 -31.03 35.04
C ILE A 27 -11.67 -31.54 33.63
N VAL A 28 -12.45 -32.60 33.52
CA VAL A 28 -12.89 -33.16 32.25
C VAL A 28 -14.42 -33.22 32.22
N ILE A 29 -15.02 -32.54 31.25
CA ILE A 29 -16.47 -32.51 31.05
C ILE A 29 -16.78 -33.02 29.65
N ASN A 30 -17.39 -34.23 29.59
CA ASN A 30 -17.76 -34.88 28.34
C ASN A 30 -19.25 -34.63 27.99
N ASP A 31 -19.77 -33.48 28.33
CA ASP A 31 -21.17 -33.09 28.20
C ASP A 31 -21.31 -31.68 27.64
N ALA A 32 -22.46 -31.35 27.10
CA ALA A 32 -22.86 -29.95 26.89
C ALA A 32 -22.95 -29.22 28.26
N ILE A 33 -22.73 -27.91 28.27
CA ILE A 33 -22.80 -27.11 29.48
C ILE A 33 -23.85 -26.03 29.30
N GLU A 34 -24.83 -25.99 30.21
CA GLU A 34 -25.77 -24.86 30.39
C GLU A 34 -25.36 -24.02 31.58
N VAL A 35 -25.00 -22.76 31.36
CA VAL A 35 -24.67 -21.80 32.44
C VAL A 35 -25.96 -21.14 32.93
N GLN A 36 -26.28 -21.32 34.24
CA GLN A 36 -27.56 -20.92 34.81
C GLN A 36 -27.39 -20.07 36.08
N GLY A 37 -28.33 -19.13 36.29
CA GLY A 37 -28.47 -18.39 37.54
C GLY A 37 -27.37 -17.37 37.81
N GLY A 38 -26.76 -16.80 36.76
CA GLY A 38 -25.71 -15.78 36.79
C GLY A 38 -24.36 -16.25 36.29
N ASP A 39 -23.34 -15.41 36.43
CA ASP A 39 -21.98 -15.70 35.94
C ASP A 39 -21.34 -16.90 36.67
N ARG A 40 -20.59 -17.70 35.92
CA ARG A 40 -19.94 -18.91 36.45
C ARG A 40 -18.47 -18.97 36.04
N GLN A 41 -17.73 -19.76 36.84
CA GLN A 41 -16.33 -20.02 36.64
C GLN A 41 -16.02 -21.52 36.69
N ILE A 42 -15.16 -21.98 35.79
CA ILE A 42 -14.52 -23.28 35.80
C ILE A 42 -13.03 -23.04 35.95
N THR A 43 -12.44 -23.44 37.08
CA THR A 43 -11.05 -23.10 37.39
C THR A 43 -10.24 -24.31 37.85
N THR A 44 -8.98 -24.38 37.40
CA THR A 44 -8.00 -25.31 37.97
C THR A 44 -6.81 -24.54 38.54
N THR A 45 -6.07 -25.20 39.43
CA THR A 45 -4.86 -24.65 40.08
C THR A 45 -3.69 -25.61 39.82
N ASN A 46 -2.46 -25.15 40.16
CA ASN A 46 -1.23 -25.98 40.06
C ASN A 46 -0.89 -26.49 38.65
N GLY A 47 -1.31 -25.83 37.58
CA GLY A 47 -1.05 -26.23 36.20
C GLY A 47 -1.90 -27.42 35.73
N ALA A 48 -3.03 -27.66 36.37
CA ALA A 48 -3.97 -28.70 35.95
C ALA A 48 -4.81 -28.25 34.75
N ASP A 49 -5.21 -29.19 33.89
CA ASP A 49 -5.88 -28.89 32.63
C ASP A 49 -7.42 -28.84 32.77
N ILE A 50 -8.06 -28.15 31.83
CA ILE A 50 -9.52 -28.17 31.65
C ILE A 50 -9.82 -28.69 30.25
N THR A 51 -10.58 -29.77 30.14
CA THR A 51 -11.04 -30.33 28.88
C THR A 51 -12.55 -30.40 28.84
N ILE A 52 -13.17 -29.75 27.83
CA ILE A 52 -14.62 -29.79 27.58
C ILE A 52 -14.81 -30.33 26.17
N THR A 53 -15.38 -31.55 26.05
CA THR A 53 -15.53 -32.18 24.73
C THR A 53 -16.87 -31.92 24.07
N GLY A 54 -17.89 -31.46 24.83
CA GLY A 54 -19.27 -31.33 24.39
C GLY A 54 -20.01 -32.69 24.42
N GLY A 55 -21.27 -32.68 24.00
CA GLY A 55 -22.12 -33.87 24.01
C GLY A 55 -21.84 -34.86 22.88
N ASN A 56 -22.81 -35.66 22.50
CA ASN A 56 -22.67 -36.80 21.60
C ASN A 56 -23.30 -36.66 20.19
N GLY A 57 -23.50 -35.44 19.70
CA GLY A 57 -23.95 -35.19 18.33
C GLY A 57 -25.47 -34.90 18.16
N THR A 58 -26.17 -34.49 19.20
CA THR A 58 -27.57 -34.03 19.11
C THR A 58 -27.70 -32.52 19.29
N ALA A 59 -28.77 -31.88 18.88
CA ALA A 59 -28.96 -30.42 18.99
C ALA A 59 -28.83 -29.93 20.43
N ASN A 60 -28.14 -28.78 20.65
CA ASN A 60 -27.78 -28.15 21.93
C ASN A 60 -26.57 -28.74 22.67
N GLU A 61 -25.49 -29.02 21.94
CA GLU A 61 -24.34 -29.74 22.47
C GLU A 61 -23.15 -28.87 22.86
N GLY A 62 -23.26 -27.55 22.72
CA GLY A 62 -22.20 -26.61 23.04
C GLY A 62 -22.19 -26.15 24.49
N ILE A 63 -21.48 -25.08 24.73
CA ILE A 63 -21.44 -24.33 25.97
C ILE A 63 -22.33 -23.11 25.78
N HIS A 64 -23.47 -23.08 26.46
CA HIS A 64 -24.48 -22.03 26.24
C HIS A 64 -25.03 -21.44 27.55
N GLY A 65 -25.71 -20.32 27.45
CA GLY A 65 -26.44 -19.71 28.58
C GLY A 65 -27.82 -20.32 28.75
N THR A 66 -28.54 -19.87 29.77
CA THR A 66 -29.97 -20.15 29.94
C THR A 66 -30.78 -19.10 29.18
N LYS A 67 -31.80 -19.52 28.44
CA LYS A 67 -32.65 -18.61 27.69
C LYS A 67 -33.24 -17.48 28.52
N GLY A 68 -32.95 -16.26 28.07
CA GLY A 68 -33.44 -15.02 28.73
C GLY A 68 -32.57 -14.57 29.91
N GLU A 69 -31.46 -15.23 30.19
CA GLU A 69 -30.47 -14.81 31.18
C GLU A 69 -29.22 -14.24 30.47
N ALA A 70 -28.56 -13.26 31.05
CA ALA A 70 -27.31 -12.66 30.53
C ALA A 70 -26.14 -13.23 31.36
N ASN A 71 -25.86 -14.53 31.18
CA ASN A 71 -24.82 -15.23 31.95
C ASN A 71 -23.46 -15.18 31.20
N SER A 72 -22.39 -15.00 31.96
CA SER A 72 -21.00 -15.05 31.48
C SER A 72 -20.29 -16.29 32.00
N LEU A 73 -19.30 -16.79 31.26
CA LEU A 73 -18.48 -17.92 31.67
C LEU A 73 -16.99 -17.55 31.64
N THR A 74 -16.29 -17.80 32.72
CA THR A 74 -14.84 -17.76 32.79
C THR A 74 -14.30 -19.18 32.91
N ILE A 75 -13.34 -19.53 32.03
CA ILE A 75 -12.59 -20.79 32.10
C ILE A 75 -11.13 -20.41 32.34
N ASP A 76 -10.56 -20.84 33.46
CA ASP A 76 -9.20 -20.48 33.85
C ASP A 76 -8.41 -21.71 34.34
N ALA A 77 -7.47 -22.16 33.53
CA ALA A 77 -6.54 -23.24 33.88
C ALA A 77 -5.18 -22.69 34.40
N GLY A 78 -5.03 -21.39 34.56
CA GLY A 78 -3.76 -20.78 34.97
C GLY A 78 -2.64 -21.13 33.99
N THR A 79 -1.69 -21.96 34.42
CA THR A 79 -0.60 -22.45 33.53
C THR A 79 -0.94 -23.77 32.85
N GLY A 80 -2.06 -24.42 33.19
CA GLY A 80 -2.55 -25.62 32.52
C GLY A 80 -3.18 -25.32 31.16
N ALA A 81 -3.45 -26.36 30.39
CA ALA A 81 -4.09 -26.22 29.08
C ALA A 81 -5.62 -26.16 29.21
N VAL A 82 -6.26 -25.44 28.29
CA VAL A 82 -7.70 -25.50 28.06
C VAL A 82 -7.96 -26.11 26.70
N ALA A 83 -8.79 -27.16 26.64
CA ALA A 83 -9.21 -27.78 25.40
C ALA A 83 -10.73 -27.74 25.26
N ILE A 84 -11.22 -27.04 24.24
CA ILE A 84 -12.64 -26.95 23.85
C ILE A 84 -12.85 -27.84 22.63
N GLY A 85 -13.55 -28.95 22.82
CA GLY A 85 -13.74 -29.98 21.80
C GLY A 85 -14.60 -29.58 20.63
N ALA A 86 -14.63 -30.39 19.60
CA ALA A 86 -15.34 -30.09 18.36
C ALA A 86 -16.86 -29.94 18.52
N LEU A 87 -17.43 -30.51 19.55
CA LEU A 87 -18.85 -30.43 19.90
C LEU A 87 -19.12 -29.43 21.05
N ALA A 88 -18.10 -28.72 21.51
CA ALA A 88 -18.19 -27.78 22.65
C ALA A 88 -18.14 -26.31 22.21
N GLY A 89 -18.68 -25.94 21.03
CA GLY A 89 -18.74 -24.55 20.60
C GLY A 89 -19.47 -23.67 21.61
N PHE A 90 -18.97 -22.45 21.85
CA PHE A 90 -19.68 -21.49 22.70
C PHE A 90 -20.93 -20.97 22.00
N GLY A 91 -22.05 -20.92 22.74
CA GLY A 91 -23.27 -20.29 22.29
C GLY A 91 -24.07 -21.02 21.23
N ASP A 92 -23.87 -22.33 21.07
CA ASP A 92 -24.60 -23.16 20.10
C ASP A 92 -26.03 -23.49 20.62
N GLY A 93 -26.78 -22.46 20.96
CA GLY A 93 -28.17 -22.59 21.35
C GLY A 93 -29.11 -22.31 20.19
N SER A 94 -29.72 -23.37 19.61
CA SER A 94 -30.77 -23.26 18.58
C SER A 94 -32.01 -22.47 19.07
N ASP A 95 -32.05 -22.13 20.35
CA ASP A 95 -33.14 -21.40 21.02
C ASP A 95 -32.80 -19.94 21.40
N GLY A 96 -31.60 -19.45 20.99
CA GLY A 96 -31.12 -18.11 21.31
C GLY A 96 -30.53 -17.98 22.72
N SER A 97 -30.03 -19.06 23.29
CA SER A 97 -29.42 -19.12 24.63
C SER A 97 -27.91 -18.78 24.61
N LEU A 98 -27.52 -17.67 24.00
CA LEU A 98 -26.13 -17.22 23.97
C LEU A 98 -25.63 -16.83 25.36
N LEU A 99 -24.38 -17.16 25.66
CA LEU A 99 -23.65 -16.51 26.75
C LEU A 99 -23.48 -15.02 26.47
N GLN A 100 -23.43 -14.20 27.53
CA GLN A 100 -23.13 -12.78 27.37
C GLN A 100 -21.64 -12.61 27.08
N ASN A 101 -20.77 -13.05 27.97
CA ASN A 101 -19.32 -12.97 27.78
C ASN A 101 -18.68 -14.31 28.05
N VAL A 102 -17.55 -14.54 27.36
CA VAL A 102 -16.68 -15.68 27.61
C VAL A 102 -15.23 -15.23 27.73
N ALA A 103 -14.60 -15.57 28.85
CA ALA A 103 -13.17 -15.37 29.06
C ALA A 103 -12.47 -16.72 29.24
N VAL A 104 -11.42 -16.98 28.45
CA VAL A 104 -10.65 -18.23 28.52
C VAL A 104 -9.18 -17.91 28.78
N SER A 105 -8.64 -18.45 29.87
CA SER A 105 -7.25 -18.28 30.27
C SER A 105 -6.58 -19.66 30.44
N GLY A 106 -5.38 -19.82 29.90
CA GLY A 106 -4.60 -21.05 30.01
C GLY A 106 -3.21 -20.91 29.45
N GLY A 107 -2.31 -21.81 29.80
CA GLY A 107 -0.97 -21.91 29.22
C GLY A 107 -1.00 -22.22 27.71
N ASN A 108 -2.05 -22.88 27.24
CA ASN A 108 -2.45 -23.02 25.83
C ASN A 108 -3.96 -23.25 25.78
N VAL A 109 -4.63 -22.57 24.84
CA VAL A 109 -6.07 -22.74 24.59
C VAL A 109 -6.27 -23.39 23.24
N SER A 110 -6.79 -24.62 23.21
CA SER A 110 -7.08 -25.35 21.97
C SER A 110 -8.57 -25.32 21.68
N LEU A 111 -8.95 -24.80 20.53
CA LEU A 111 -10.34 -24.68 20.08
C LEU A 111 -10.54 -25.60 18.86
N TYR A 112 -11.34 -26.64 19.04
CA TYR A 112 -11.60 -27.64 17.99
C TYR A 112 -12.96 -27.47 17.32
N SER A 113 -13.89 -26.71 17.91
CA SER A 113 -15.17 -26.37 17.29
C SER A 113 -14.99 -25.37 16.14
N THR A 114 -15.83 -25.47 15.13
CA THR A 114 -15.81 -24.56 13.97
C THR A 114 -16.70 -23.32 14.15
N SER A 115 -17.46 -23.24 15.24
CA SER A 115 -18.37 -22.11 15.50
C SER A 115 -18.38 -21.73 16.97
N HIS A 116 -18.20 -20.45 17.23
CA HIS A 116 -18.30 -19.85 18.55
C HIS A 116 -19.08 -18.53 18.45
N SER A 117 -20.10 -18.34 19.32
CA SER A 117 -20.91 -17.12 19.33
C SER A 117 -21.27 -16.73 20.75
N VAL A 118 -21.15 -15.44 21.06
CA VAL A 118 -21.62 -14.81 22.29
C VAL A 118 -22.33 -13.49 21.97
N SER A 119 -23.16 -13.01 22.88
CA SER A 119 -23.86 -11.74 22.67
C SER A 119 -23.03 -10.51 23.07
N GLY A 120 -22.03 -10.68 23.91
CA GLY A 120 -21.07 -9.67 24.36
C GLY A 120 -19.66 -9.99 23.88
N ASP A 121 -18.72 -10.19 24.80
CA ASP A 121 -17.29 -10.23 24.50
C ASP A 121 -16.69 -11.62 24.56
N PHE A 122 -15.79 -11.92 23.62
CA PHE A 122 -14.81 -13.00 23.73
C PHE A 122 -13.44 -12.47 24.16
N GLU A 123 -12.85 -13.08 25.17
CA GLU A 123 -11.50 -12.79 25.64
C GLU A 123 -10.66 -14.06 25.78
N PHE A 124 -9.49 -14.11 25.12
CA PHE A 124 -8.53 -15.21 25.20
C PHE A 124 -7.20 -14.69 25.77
N ASN A 125 -6.86 -15.13 26.99
CA ASN A 125 -5.70 -14.64 27.77
C ASN A 125 -4.48 -15.59 27.70
N GLY A 126 -4.43 -16.49 26.73
CA GLY A 126 -3.31 -17.39 26.48
C GLY A 126 -3.12 -17.65 25.00
N PRO A 127 -2.03 -18.34 24.60
CA PRO A 127 -1.85 -18.77 23.23
C PRO A 127 -3.03 -19.62 22.76
N VAL A 128 -3.56 -19.31 21.56
CA VAL A 128 -4.71 -20.01 20.99
C VAL A 128 -4.25 -20.90 19.84
N THR A 129 -4.66 -22.17 19.86
CA THR A 129 -4.51 -23.10 18.74
C THR A 129 -5.89 -23.41 18.19
N ILE A 130 -6.12 -23.14 16.90
CA ILE A 130 -7.41 -23.37 16.25
C ILE A 130 -7.42 -24.64 15.38
N GLY A 131 -8.55 -25.35 15.40
CA GLY A 131 -8.83 -26.50 14.54
C GLY A 131 -8.27 -27.82 15.05
N GLY A 132 -8.76 -28.89 14.41
CA GLY A 132 -8.41 -30.29 14.70
C GLY A 132 -7.42 -30.87 13.69
N PRO A 133 -7.37 -32.19 13.53
CA PRO A 133 -6.43 -32.89 12.65
C PRO A 133 -6.75 -32.75 11.16
N THR A 134 -7.85 -32.14 10.80
CA THR A 134 -8.26 -31.83 9.42
C THR A 134 -8.50 -30.34 9.26
N SER A 135 -8.14 -29.78 8.10
CA SER A 135 -8.37 -28.37 7.79
C SER A 135 -9.85 -28.04 7.90
N SER A 136 -10.16 -26.94 8.57
CA SER A 136 -11.50 -26.40 8.78
C SER A 136 -11.44 -24.89 8.87
N THR A 137 -12.59 -24.24 8.78
CA THR A 137 -12.69 -22.79 9.06
C THR A 137 -13.47 -22.61 10.36
N MET A 138 -12.88 -21.85 11.28
CA MET A 138 -13.52 -21.46 12.52
C MET A 138 -14.13 -20.07 12.37
N THR A 139 -15.36 -19.91 12.83
CA THR A 139 -16.05 -18.62 12.90
C THR A 139 -16.29 -18.24 14.34
N MET A 140 -15.90 -17.04 14.72
CA MET A 140 -16.22 -16.43 16.01
C MET A 140 -17.11 -15.19 15.79
N SER A 141 -18.18 -15.08 16.57
CA SER A 141 -19.11 -13.94 16.50
C SER A 141 -19.35 -13.36 17.88
N ALA A 142 -19.13 -12.05 18.06
CA ALA A 142 -19.25 -11.37 19.33
C ALA A 142 -19.46 -9.85 19.15
N ALA A 143 -19.75 -9.12 20.24
CA ALA A 143 -19.69 -7.66 20.22
C ALA A 143 -18.23 -7.19 20.09
N ASN A 144 -17.33 -7.75 20.90
CA ASN A 144 -15.88 -7.56 20.78
C ASN A 144 -15.15 -8.91 20.88
N ILE A 145 -13.99 -9.02 20.22
CA ILE A 145 -13.13 -10.21 20.27
C ILE A 145 -11.72 -9.76 20.63
N SER A 146 -11.13 -10.38 21.66
CA SER A 146 -9.79 -10.03 22.13
C SER A 146 -8.90 -11.25 22.28
N PHE A 147 -7.75 -11.24 21.61
CA PHE A 147 -6.69 -12.21 21.78
C PHE A 147 -5.46 -11.51 22.36
N GLN A 148 -5.11 -11.85 23.59
CA GLN A 148 -3.98 -11.25 24.31
C GLN A 148 -2.64 -11.93 24.00
N SER A 149 -2.65 -13.02 23.22
CA SER A 149 -1.47 -13.79 22.88
C SER A 149 -1.55 -14.29 21.44
N THR A 150 -0.67 -15.24 21.04
CA THR A 150 -0.60 -15.78 19.69
C THR A 150 -1.82 -16.59 19.28
N ILE A 151 -2.07 -16.65 17.97
CA ILE A 151 -3.08 -17.53 17.36
C ILE A 151 -2.37 -18.36 16.31
N ASP A 152 -2.39 -19.68 16.46
CA ASP A 152 -1.77 -20.62 15.53
C ASP A 152 -2.78 -21.65 15.03
N SER A 153 -2.60 -22.18 13.84
CA SER A 153 -3.31 -23.37 13.39
C SER A 153 -2.79 -24.61 14.11
N ALA A 154 -3.60 -25.64 14.21
CA ALA A 154 -3.12 -26.94 14.66
C ALA A 154 -1.99 -27.45 13.74
N ALA A 155 -1.04 -28.18 14.33
CA ALA A 155 0.16 -28.62 13.61
C ALA A 155 -0.17 -29.42 12.34
N SER A 156 0.52 -29.08 11.25
CA SER A 156 0.40 -29.74 9.93
C SER A 156 -0.96 -29.59 9.22
N VAL A 157 -1.80 -28.67 9.66
CA VAL A 157 -3.06 -28.30 8.99
C VAL A 157 -3.16 -26.81 8.78
N LEU A 158 -3.99 -26.40 7.85
CA LEU A 158 -4.22 -25.00 7.51
C LEU A 158 -5.68 -24.66 7.83
N ASN A 159 -5.93 -24.14 9.02
CA ASN A 159 -7.28 -23.78 9.46
C ASN A 159 -7.54 -22.31 9.17
N GLY A 160 -8.70 -21.99 8.60
CA GLY A 160 -9.17 -20.62 8.42
C GLY A 160 -9.76 -20.06 9.71
N LEU A 161 -9.68 -18.73 9.87
CA LEU A 161 -10.29 -18.00 10.97
C LEU A 161 -11.14 -16.85 10.45
N ILE A 162 -12.41 -16.81 10.85
CA ILE A 162 -13.35 -15.73 10.57
C ILE A 162 -13.73 -15.09 11.91
N LEU A 163 -13.53 -13.78 12.01
CA LEU A 163 -13.83 -12.97 13.18
C LEU A 163 -14.93 -11.97 12.83
N ASN A 164 -16.12 -12.19 13.37
CA ASN A 164 -17.28 -11.31 13.17
C ASN A 164 -17.51 -10.50 14.46
N SER A 165 -17.10 -9.25 14.45
CA SER A 165 -17.19 -8.35 15.60
C SER A 165 -17.77 -7.01 15.18
N GLN A 166 -18.88 -6.61 15.79
CA GLN A 166 -19.49 -5.31 15.52
C GLN A 166 -18.71 -4.14 16.18
N GLY A 167 -17.80 -4.44 17.09
CA GLY A 167 -16.97 -3.47 17.79
C GLY A 167 -15.47 -3.69 17.51
N LEU A 168 -14.70 -3.95 18.57
CA LEU A 168 -13.26 -4.12 18.48
C LEU A 168 -12.87 -5.59 18.35
N THR A 169 -12.13 -5.91 17.29
CA THR A 169 -11.30 -7.12 17.21
C THR A 169 -9.86 -6.76 17.56
N ASN A 170 -9.44 -7.07 18.79
CA ASN A 170 -8.09 -6.80 19.27
C ASN A 170 -7.20 -8.03 19.17
N ILE A 171 -6.08 -7.92 18.44
CA ILE A 171 -5.10 -8.98 18.25
C ILE A 171 -3.76 -8.48 18.77
N SER A 172 -3.45 -8.84 20.03
CA SER A 172 -2.24 -8.41 20.75
C SER A 172 -1.04 -9.34 20.53
N GLY A 173 -1.23 -10.50 19.89
CA GLY A 173 -0.17 -11.46 19.59
C GLY A 173 -0.02 -11.71 18.09
N ALA A 174 1.04 -12.41 17.71
CA ALA A 174 1.26 -12.84 16.34
C ALA A 174 0.23 -13.89 15.90
N ILE A 175 -0.13 -13.87 14.63
CA ILE A 175 -0.99 -14.90 14.00
C ILE A 175 -0.14 -15.78 13.09
N GLY A 176 -0.25 -17.09 13.24
CA GLY A 176 0.41 -18.08 12.36
C GLY A 176 1.94 -18.02 12.43
N ALA A 177 2.50 -17.61 13.58
CA ALA A 177 3.95 -17.48 13.73
C ALA A 177 4.65 -18.84 13.84
N THR A 178 4.01 -19.82 14.46
CA THR A 178 4.52 -21.20 14.58
C THR A 178 3.90 -22.11 13.51
N ASN A 179 2.59 -22.07 13.39
CA ASN A 179 1.84 -22.80 12.37
C ASN A 179 0.88 -21.80 11.69
N GLN A 180 1.19 -21.45 10.44
CA GLN A 180 0.39 -20.48 9.72
C GLN A 180 -1.08 -20.88 9.61
N LEU A 181 -1.97 -19.91 9.57
CA LEU A 181 -3.38 -20.16 9.31
C LEU A 181 -3.61 -20.47 7.82
N GLY A 182 -4.72 -21.13 7.50
CA GLY A 182 -5.22 -21.24 6.13
C GLY A 182 -5.58 -19.87 5.59
N SER A 183 -6.50 -19.19 6.26
CA SER A 183 -6.95 -17.84 5.91
C SER A 183 -7.34 -17.04 7.14
N LEU A 184 -7.41 -15.72 6.99
CA LEU A 184 -7.96 -14.82 8.01
C LEU A 184 -9.00 -13.91 7.35
N THR A 185 -10.18 -13.78 7.98
CA THR A 185 -11.22 -12.84 7.52
C THR A 185 -11.78 -12.11 8.72
N THR A 186 -11.87 -10.79 8.63
CA THR A 186 -12.68 -9.96 9.54
C THR A 186 -13.91 -9.44 8.79
N ASP A 187 -15.01 -9.23 9.50
CA ASP A 187 -16.26 -8.71 8.91
C ASP A 187 -16.17 -7.19 8.65
N ALA A 188 -17.27 -6.59 8.26
CA ALA A 188 -17.39 -5.15 8.08
C ALA A 188 -18.23 -4.57 9.22
N GLY A 189 -17.79 -3.46 9.81
CA GLY A 189 -18.59 -2.71 10.76
C GLY A 189 -17.97 -2.45 12.11
N GLY A 190 -16.74 -2.93 12.35
CA GLY A 190 -15.95 -2.71 13.55
C GLY A 190 -14.60 -2.07 13.29
N THR A 191 -13.65 -2.38 14.15
CA THR A 191 -12.23 -2.07 14.00
C THR A 191 -11.41 -3.29 14.33
N THR A 192 -10.49 -3.65 13.46
CA THR A 192 -9.48 -4.68 13.72
C THR A 192 -8.17 -4.02 14.12
N GLN A 193 -7.78 -4.15 15.38
CA GLN A 193 -6.49 -3.66 15.88
C GLN A 193 -5.44 -4.75 15.83
N LEU A 194 -4.36 -4.50 15.07
CA LEU A 194 -3.19 -5.37 14.95
C LEU A 194 -2.06 -4.80 15.82
N ALA A 195 -1.89 -5.36 17.02
CA ALA A 195 -0.94 -4.84 18.02
C ALA A 195 0.18 -5.83 18.37
N GLY A 196 0.23 -7.00 17.72
CA GLY A 196 1.04 -8.12 18.20
C GLY A 196 2.05 -8.75 17.27
N GLY A 197 2.40 -8.16 16.15
CA GLY A 197 3.44 -8.69 15.27
C GLY A 197 2.91 -9.28 13.96
N PRO A 198 3.57 -10.30 13.37
CA PRO A 198 3.22 -10.79 12.04
C PRO A 198 1.88 -11.54 11.99
N VAL A 199 1.23 -11.45 10.84
CA VAL A 199 0.06 -12.26 10.46
C VAL A 199 0.44 -13.11 9.25
N ASN A 200 0.53 -14.43 9.44
CA ASN A 200 0.94 -15.37 8.41
C ASN A 200 -0.20 -16.32 8.04
N THR A 201 -0.55 -16.35 6.76
CA THR A 201 -1.53 -17.30 6.22
C THR A 201 -0.99 -17.99 4.98
N SER A 202 -1.52 -19.18 4.67
CA SER A 202 -1.29 -19.85 3.38
C SER A 202 -2.08 -19.19 2.26
N ASP A 203 -3.34 -18.86 2.54
CA ASP A 203 -4.30 -18.30 1.60
C ASP A 203 -4.68 -16.87 1.99
N ALA A 204 -5.84 -16.39 1.57
CA ALA A 204 -6.22 -14.99 1.67
C ALA A 204 -6.27 -14.42 3.10
N GLN A 205 -5.92 -13.14 3.21
CA GLN A 205 -6.23 -12.27 4.33
C GLN A 205 -7.22 -11.21 3.84
N THR A 206 -8.39 -11.16 4.45
CA THR A 206 -9.46 -10.23 4.08
C THR A 206 -9.86 -9.42 5.30
N PHE A 207 -9.63 -8.11 5.26
CA PHE A 207 -10.02 -7.18 6.30
C PHE A 207 -11.22 -6.37 5.82
N GLY A 208 -12.41 -6.70 6.34
CA GLY A 208 -13.64 -5.94 6.05
C GLY A 208 -13.75 -4.69 6.89
N ASP A 209 -13.23 -4.73 8.11
CA ASP A 209 -13.17 -3.65 9.09
C ASP A 209 -12.12 -2.59 8.75
N THR A 210 -12.22 -1.42 9.40
CA THR A 210 -11.07 -0.51 9.54
C THR A 210 -9.95 -1.23 10.28
N VAL A 211 -8.74 -1.19 9.73
CA VAL A 211 -7.54 -1.75 10.37
C VAL A 211 -6.78 -0.64 11.08
N GLU A 212 -6.56 -0.80 12.39
CA GLU A 212 -5.69 0.06 13.19
C GLU A 212 -4.40 -0.70 13.54
N LEU A 213 -3.26 -0.16 13.13
CA LEU A 213 -1.96 -0.71 13.48
C LEU A 213 -1.54 -0.21 14.86
N GLY A 214 -1.58 -1.09 15.87
CA GLY A 214 -1.10 -0.81 17.23
C GLY A 214 0.40 -1.10 17.39
N ALA A 215 1.02 -1.76 16.42
CA ALA A 215 2.46 -2.05 16.34
C ALA A 215 2.91 -2.10 14.87
N ASP A 216 4.24 -2.07 14.65
CA ASP A 216 4.80 -2.36 13.33
C ASP A 216 4.36 -3.76 12.89
N THR A 217 3.74 -3.85 11.71
CA THR A 217 3.01 -5.03 11.26
C THR A 217 3.55 -5.56 9.95
N THR A 218 3.69 -6.87 9.87
CA THR A 218 3.95 -7.59 8.62
C THR A 218 2.80 -8.57 8.36
N LEU A 219 2.14 -8.43 7.21
CA LEU A 219 1.15 -9.37 6.74
C LEU A 219 1.77 -10.21 5.61
N SER A 220 1.72 -11.53 5.75
CA SER A 220 2.28 -12.45 4.77
C SER A 220 1.27 -13.52 4.37
N SER A 221 0.97 -13.61 3.09
CA SER A 221 0.17 -14.68 2.50
C SER A 221 0.99 -15.44 1.46
N THR A 222 1.14 -16.76 1.63
CA THR A 222 2.00 -17.55 0.74
C THR A 222 1.41 -17.67 -0.67
N ASN A 223 0.11 -17.91 -0.79
CA ASN A 223 -0.56 -18.16 -2.07
C ASN A 223 -1.75 -17.24 -2.34
N GLY A 224 -2.29 -16.61 -1.30
CA GLY A 224 -3.52 -15.82 -1.38
C GLY A 224 -3.26 -14.33 -1.52
N SER A 225 -4.33 -13.58 -1.72
CA SER A 225 -4.34 -12.11 -1.71
C SER A 225 -4.44 -11.56 -0.29
N ILE A 226 -4.05 -10.28 -0.15
CA ILE A 226 -4.31 -9.48 1.04
C ILE A 226 -5.20 -8.31 0.61
N SER A 227 -6.39 -8.19 1.21
CA SER A 227 -7.38 -7.18 0.82
C SER A 227 -7.88 -6.38 2.01
N PHE A 228 -7.97 -5.06 1.82
CA PHE A 228 -8.52 -4.12 2.77
C PHE A 228 -9.73 -3.41 2.15
N ALA A 229 -10.92 -3.75 2.64
CA ALA A 229 -12.17 -3.13 2.17
C ALA A 229 -12.46 -1.78 2.84
N SER A 230 -11.81 -1.52 3.97
CA SER A 230 -11.91 -0.28 4.75
C SER A 230 -10.53 0.34 5.00
N ALA A 231 -10.48 1.51 5.65
CA ALA A 231 -9.25 2.25 5.86
C ALA A 231 -8.21 1.46 6.68
N VAL A 232 -6.94 1.76 6.40
CA VAL A 232 -5.81 1.26 7.19
C VAL A 232 -5.08 2.45 7.80
N ASP A 233 -5.08 2.56 9.11
CA ASP A 233 -4.48 3.67 9.84
C ASP A 233 -3.51 3.17 10.91
N SER A 234 -2.59 4.02 11.35
CA SER A 234 -1.82 3.78 12.57
C SER A 234 -2.66 4.13 13.81
N ASP A 235 -2.25 3.66 14.97
CA ASP A 235 -2.70 4.21 16.27
C ASP A 235 -2.22 5.68 16.41
N THR A 236 -2.05 6.19 17.61
CA THR A 236 -1.50 7.54 17.82
C THR A 236 -0.02 7.68 17.45
N THR A 237 0.66 6.57 17.14
CA THR A 237 2.07 6.51 16.75
C THR A 237 2.15 5.95 15.33
N ALA A 238 2.88 6.62 14.44
CA ALA A 238 3.05 6.13 13.07
C ALA A 238 3.71 4.73 13.07
N ARG A 239 3.08 3.75 12.41
CA ARG A 239 3.49 2.35 12.35
C ARG A 239 3.88 1.94 10.93
N THR A 240 4.82 1.01 10.84
CA THR A 240 5.23 0.40 9.58
C THR A 240 4.27 -0.71 9.17
N LEU A 241 3.89 -0.74 7.89
CA LEU A 241 3.15 -1.83 7.28
C LEU A 241 3.96 -2.47 6.15
N ASN A 242 4.30 -3.74 6.32
CA ASN A 242 4.95 -4.56 5.29
C ASN A 242 3.98 -5.62 4.79
N LEU A 243 3.75 -5.69 3.49
CA LEU A 243 2.85 -6.65 2.87
C LEU A 243 3.63 -7.56 1.92
N SER A 244 3.49 -8.88 2.12
CA SER A 244 4.04 -9.90 1.24
C SER A 244 2.93 -10.85 0.81
N SER A 245 2.60 -10.86 -0.47
CA SER A 245 1.51 -11.68 -1.01
C SER A 245 1.98 -12.50 -2.20
N GLY A 246 1.71 -13.82 -2.19
CA GLY A 246 1.92 -14.68 -3.37
C GLY A 246 0.94 -14.39 -4.51
N SER A 247 -0.05 -13.53 -4.28
CA SER A 247 -1.03 -13.06 -5.25
C SER A 247 -1.06 -11.52 -5.25
N THR A 248 -2.22 -10.91 -5.11
CA THR A 248 -2.41 -9.45 -5.17
C THR A 248 -2.62 -8.84 -3.79
N VAL A 249 -2.35 -7.53 -3.70
CA VAL A 249 -2.78 -6.68 -2.58
C VAL A 249 -3.83 -5.70 -3.10
N SER A 250 -4.90 -5.43 -2.35
CA SER A 250 -5.88 -4.40 -2.69
C SER A 250 -6.20 -3.48 -1.52
N PHE A 251 -6.24 -2.18 -1.81
CA PHE A 251 -6.74 -1.15 -0.91
C PHE A 251 -7.96 -0.51 -1.57
N ASP A 252 -9.14 -0.78 -1.04
CA ASP A 252 -10.41 -0.27 -1.60
C ASP A 252 -10.76 1.12 -1.04
N THR A 253 -10.02 1.59 -0.03
CA THR A 253 -10.14 2.91 0.59
C THR A 253 -8.76 3.45 0.98
N ALA A 254 -8.72 4.63 1.59
CA ALA A 254 -7.49 5.33 1.92
C ALA A 254 -6.62 4.59 2.96
N VAL A 255 -5.30 4.81 2.84
CA VAL A 255 -4.28 4.33 3.78
C VAL A 255 -3.65 5.52 4.49
N GLY A 256 -3.65 5.51 5.81
CA GLY A 256 -3.06 6.58 6.63
C GLY A 256 -3.84 7.89 6.59
N SER A 257 -5.15 7.84 6.32
CA SER A 257 -5.98 9.04 6.16
C SER A 257 -6.26 9.76 7.46
N SER A 258 -6.46 9.02 8.55
CA SER A 258 -6.68 9.58 9.90
C SER A 258 -5.36 9.70 10.65
N ASN A 259 -4.55 8.66 10.64
CA ASN A 259 -3.23 8.60 11.24
C ASN A 259 -2.25 7.97 10.24
N ALA A 260 -1.36 8.77 9.69
CA ALA A 260 -0.39 8.34 8.68
C ALA A 260 0.44 7.13 9.15
N LEU A 261 0.76 6.22 8.24
CA LEU A 261 1.70 5.15 8.51
C LEU A 261 3.13 5.70 8.60
N ALA A 262 4.02 5.01 9.32
CA ALA A 262 5.46 5.34 9.28
C ALA A 262 6.04 5.02 7.90
N SER A 263 5.71 3.85 7.37
CA SER A 263 6.12 3.43 6.03
C SER A 263 5.19 2.35 5.48
N LEU A 264 5.18 2.21 4.15
CA LEU A 264 4.48 1.15 3.44
C LEU A 264 5.44 0.45 2.49
N THR A 265 5.55 -0.88 2.60
CA THR A 265 6.36 -1.70 1.68
C THR A 265 5.51 -2.82 1.11
N LEU A 266 5.52 -2.98 -0.21
CA LEU A 266 4.71 -3.94 -0.93
C LEU A 266 5.59 -4.92 -1.73
N ALA A 267 5.31 -6.21 -1.55
CA ALA A 267 5.86 -7.31 -2.34
C ALA A 267 4.71 -8.27 -2.72
N ALA A 268 4.16 -8.10 -3.92
CA ALA A 268 3.00 -8.87 -4.40
C ALA A 268 3.12 -9.08 -5.92
N THR A 269 2.26 -9.88 -6.55
CA THR A 269 2.22 -9.97 -8.01
C THR A 269 1.62 -8.72 -8.66
N GLY A 270 0.87 -7.93 -7.89
CA GLY A 270 0.31 -6.63 -8.27
C GLY A 270 -0.45 -6.02 -7.09
N THR A 271 -0.56 -4.69 -7.08
CA THR A 271 -1.29 -3.95 -6.05
C THR A 271 -2.29 -3.00 -6.67
N THR A 272 -3.50 -2.92 -6.12
CA THR A 272 -4.52 -1.94 -6.56
C THR A 272 -4.78 -0.90 -5.47
N PHE A 273 -4.96 0.36 -5.91
CA PHE A 273 -5.28 1.49 -5.04
C PHE A 273 -6.54 2.17 -5.54
N ALA A 274 -7.55 2.27 -4.68
CA ALA A 274 -8.78 3.00 -4.98
C ALA A 274 -8.84 4.38 -4.34
N ASP A 275 -7.89 4.73 -3.46
CA ASP A 275 -7.86 6.01 -2.74
C ASP A 275 -6.42 6.38 -2.33
N ASP A 276 -6.26 7.51 -1.66
CA ASP A 276 -4.99 8.11 -1.28
C ASP A 276 -4.17 7.28 -0.27
N VAL A 277 -2.85 7.43 -0.34
CA VAL A 277 -1.90 6.77 0.58
C VAL A 277 -1.03 7.82 1.26
N THR A 278 -1.08 7.87 2.58
CA THR A 278 -0.32 8.81 3.39
C THR A 278 0.62 8.10 4.36
N THR A 279 1.91 8.44 4.29
CA THR A 279 2.94 7.99 5.25
C THR A 279 3.74 9.17 5.76
N THR A 280 4.41 9.01 6.89
CA THR A 280 5.41 9.98 7.36
C THR A 280 6.79 9.72 6.76
N GLY A 281 7.08 8.49 6.36
CA GLY A 281 8.34 8.04 5.78
C GLY A 281 8.18 7.46 4.39
N ILE A 282 8.87 6.37 4.11
CA ILE A 282 8.98 5.78 2.77
C ILE A 282 7.73 5.01 2.34
N GLN A 283 7.42 5.12 1.06
CA GLN A 283 6.51 4.22 0.33
C GLN A 283 7.33 3.48 -0.75
N ASN A 284 7.41 2.16 -0.67
CA ASN A 284 8.21 1.34 -1.57
C ASN A 284 7.32 0.39 -2.38
N TYR A 285 7.25 0.63 -3.69
CA TYR A 285 6.46 -0.12 -4.67
C TYR A 285 7.41 -0.89 -5.59
N SER A 286 7.88 -2.05 -5.12
CA SER A 286 8.78 -2.93 -5.88
C SER A 286 8.06 -3.84 -6.88
N THR A 287 6.73 -3.78 -6.93
CA THR A 287 5.85 -4.59 -7.78
C THR A 287 4.82 -3.70 -8.46
N PRO A 288 4.20 -4.15 -9.57
CA PRO A 288 3.27 -3.32 -10.34
C PRO A 288 2.10 -2.80 -9.49
N ALA A 289 1.84 -1.49 -9.60
CA ALA A 289 0.69 -0.82 -9.00
C ALA A 289 -0.34 -0.45 -10.07
N THR A 290 -1.64 -0.52 -9.74
CA THR A 290 -2.73 -0.09 -10.62
C THR A 290 -3.67 0.84 -9.88
N LEU A 291 -4.01 1.97 -10.48
CA LEU A 291 -4.96 2.93 -9.91
C LEU A 291 -6.40 2.55 -10.32
N LEU A 292 -7.31 2.52 -9.36
CA LEU A 292 -8.74 2.33 -9.62
C LEU A 292 -9.49 3.67 -9.69
N ASN A 293 -8.99 4.70 -9.00
CA ASN A 293 -9.49 6.08 -9.00
C ASN A 293 -8.32 7.07 -9.15
N HIS A 294 -8.57 8.39 -9.04
CA HIS A 294 -7.54 9.39 -8.85
C HIS A 294 -6.88 9.17 -7.48
N VAL A 295 -5.55 9.13 -7.43
CA VAL A 295 -4.80 8.80 -6.21
C VAL A 295 -3.69 9.82 -5.97
N THR A 296 -3.56 10.22 -4.71
CA THR A 296 -2.41 10.96 -4.20
C THR A 296 -1.55 10.05 -3.32
N PHE A 297 -0.29 9.87 -3.68
CA PHE A 297 0.70 9.29 -2.78
C PHE A 297 1.45 10.43 -2.08
N GLN A 298 1.35 10.47 -0.75
CA GLN A 298 1.99 11.50 0.07
C GLN A 298 2.86 10.88 1.16
N GLY A 299 4.10 11.39 1.33
CA GLY A 299 5.00 10.82 2.33
C GLY A 299 6.36 11.50 2.43
N GLY A 300 7.27 10.80 3.11
CA GLY A 300 8.68 11.21 3.18
C GLY A 300 9.40 10.97 1.87
N GLU A 301 9.32 9.76 1.33
CA GLU A 301 9.98 9.33 0.10
C GLU A 301 9.10 8.34 -0.67
N GLY A 302 9.09 8.40 -1.99
CA GLY A 302 8.38 7.47 -2.88
C GLY A 302 9.34 6.75 -3.83
N GLN A 303 9.24 5.42 -3.92
CA GLN A 303 10.04 4.58 -4.81
C GLN A 303 9.12 3.69 -5.65
N PHE A 304 9.07 3.91 -6.97
CA PHE A 304 8.24 3.17 -7.92
C PHE A 304 9.13 2.37 -8.88
N ALA A 305 9.71 1.27 -8.37
CA ALA A 305 10.57 0.38 -9.15
C ALA A 305 9.79 -0.73 -9.88
N GLY A 306 8.59 -1.06 -9.44
CA GLY A 306 7.75 -2.10 -10.05
C GLY A 306 6.81 -1.61 -11.15
N GLY A 307 6.86 -0.32 -11.47
CA GLY A 307 5.95 0.29 -12.44
C GLY A 307 4.58 0.68 -11.85
N LEU A 308 3.82 1.43 -12.66
CA LEU A 308 2.46 1.86 -12.31
C LEU A 308 1.60 1.98 -13.57
N ASP A 309 0.43 1.33 -13.55
CA ASP A 309 -0.64 1.53 -14.51
C ASP A 309 -1.67 2.52 -13.94
N GLY A 310 -1.73 3.71 -14.49
CA GLY A 310 -2.67 4.74 -14.08
C GLY A 310 -4.12 4.42 -14.42
N ASN A 311 -4.39 3.46 -15.30
CA ASN A 311 -5.75 3.08 -15.72
C ASN A 311 -6.60 4.31 -16.10
N GLN A 312 -5.97 5.28 -16.79
CA GLN A 312 -6.56 6.58 -17.19
C GLN A 312 -7.07 7.44 -16.01
N LYS A 313 -6.45 7.33 -14.85
CA LYS A 313 -6.70 8.17 -13.68
C LYS A 313 -5.57 9.18 -13.49
N ASP A 314 -5.84 10.24 -12.76
CA ASP A 314 -4.80 11.18 -12.36
C ASP A 314 -3.96 10.62 -11.24
N LEU A 315 -2.67 10.93 -11.28
CA LEU A 315 -1.70 10.59 -10.26
C LEU A 315 -1.04 11.85 -9.70
N ALA A 316 -1.12 12.03 -8.40
CA ALA A 316 -0.38 13.06 -7.68
C ALA A 316 0.68 12.43 -6.76
N LEU A 317 1.92 12.93 -6.84
CA LEU A 317 3.05 12.50 -6.03
C LEU A 317 3.54 13.67 -5.17
N ASN A 318 3.35 13.55 -3.87
CA ASN A 318 3.64 14.61 -2.89
C ASN A 318 4.59 14.09 -1.80
N PHE A 319 5.84 13.87 -2.14
CA PHE A 319 6.87 13.40 -1.23
C PHE A 319 7.82 14.53 -0.83
N THR A 320 8.26 14.57 0.44
CA THR A 320 9.18 15.62 0.92
C THR A 320 10.60 15.43 0.42
N ALA A 321 11.07 14.20 0.26
CA ALA A 321 12.29 13.85 -0.46
C ALA A 321 11.99 13.63 -1.96
N PRO A 322 13.01 13.57 -2.83
CA PRO A 322 12.80 13.27 -4.24
C PRO A 322 12.07 11.92 -4.44
N VAL A 323 10.97 11.93 -5.21
CA VAL A 323 10.36 10.69 -5.64
C VAL A 323 11.21 10.03 -6.72
N THR A 324 11.39 8.71 -6.65
CA THR A 324 12.10 7.95 -7.70
C THR A 324 11.10 7.17 -8.54
N ILE A 325 11.09 7.46 -9.84
CA ILE A 325 10.26 6.78 -10.84
C ILE A 325 11.19 6.05 -11.80
N ASP A 326 11.16 4.73 -11.77
CA ASP A 326 11.88 3.90 -12.73
C ASP A 326 10.92 3.41 -13.83
N GLY A 327 10.94 4.08 -14.96
CA GLY A 327 10.14 3.73 -16.14
C GLY A 327 10.75 2.62 -16.99
N SER A 328 11.72 1.83 -16.50
CA SER A 328 12.19 0.60 -17.14
C SER A 328 11.09 -0.47 -17.16
N GLU A 329 10.22 -0.47 -16.16
CA GLU A 329 8.92 -1.13 -16.14
C GLU A 329 7.83 -0.14 -16.62
N THR A 330 6.60 -0.60 -16.82
CA THR A 330 5.50 0.28 -17.26
C THR A 330 5.21 1.33 -16.20
N PHE A 331 5.44 2.62 -16.50
CA PHE A 331 4.95 3.75 -15.71
C PHE A 331 4.12 4.65 -16.64
N GLY A 332 2.84 4.31 -16.78
CA GLY A 332 2.04 4.93 -17.83
C GLY A 332 0.55 4.71 -17.73
N ASN A 333 -0.15 4.94 -18.85
CA ASN A 333 -1.62 4.93 -18.92
C ASN A 333 -2.26 5.87 -17.87
N ILE A 334 -1.53 6.93 -17.48
CA ILE A 334 -1.93 7.95 -16.50
C ILE A 334 -2.67 9.04 -17.25
N ALA A 335 -3.77 9.55 -16.72
CA ALA A 335 -4.44 10.71 -17.32
C ALA A 335 -3.54 11.94 -17.18
N ASN A 336 -3.32 12.42 -15.99
CA ASN A 336 -2.43 13.53 -15.69
C ASN A 336 -1.48 13.15 -14.55
N LEU A 337 -0.20 13.52 -14.67
CA LEU A 337 0.80 13.34 -13.64
C LEU A 337 1.17 14.70 -13.02
N SER A 338 1.10 14.80 -11.71
CA SER A 338 1.59 15.93 -10.94
C SER A 338 2.61 15.48 -9.91
N VAL A 339 3.84 15.93 -10.01
CA VAL A 339 4.90 15.74 -9.02
C VAL A 339 5.15 17.07 -8.34
N GLN A 340 4.83 17.18 -7.04
CA GLN A 340 4.87 18.46 -6.34
C GLN A 340 6.29 18.92 -6.02
N ASN A 341 7.14 18.00 -5.61
CA ASN A 341 8.52 18.27 -5.19
C ASN A 341 9.53 17.62 -6.17
N ASN A 342 10.77 17.41 -5.73
CA ASN A 342 11.83 16.89 -6.59
C ASN A 342 11.56 15.47 -7.08
N ALA A 343 12.06 15.14 -8.26
CA ALA A 343 11.92 13.81 -8.87
C ALA A 343 13.25 13.29 -9.43
N ASN A 344 13.49 12.00 -9.27
CA ASN A 344 14.52 11.23 -9.95
C ASN A 344 13.84 10.36 -11.00
N LEU A 345 14.18 10.54 -12.27
CA LEU A 345 13.48 9.88 -13.38
C LEU A 345 14.45 9.03 -14.20
N SER A 346 13.97 7.85 -14.65
CA SER A 346 14.59 7.03 -15.68
C SER A 346 13.52 6.28 -16.51
N GLY A 347 13.86 5.84 -17.70
CA GLY A 347 12.99 5.06 -18.57
C GLY A 347 11.83 5.87 -19.17
N THR A 348 10.70 5.21 -19.45
CA THR A 348 9.56 5.85 -20.13
C THR A 348 8.42 6.15 -19.17
N ILE A 349 7.99 7.41 -19.14
CA ILE A 349 6.84 7.89 -18.35
C ILE A 349 5.79 8.41 -19.32
N ASN A 350 4.61 7.77 -19.33
CA ASN A 350 3.57 8.04 -20.31
C ASN A 350 2.28 8.54 -19.65
N THR A 351 1.76 9.66 -20.15
CA THR A 351 0.43 10.19 -19.78
C THR A 351 -0.41 10.44 -21.03
N THR A 352 -1.72 10.40 -20.89
CA THR A 352 -2.63 10.85 -21.96
C THR A 352 -2.86 12.35 -21.92
N GLY A 353 -2.58 13.00 -20.79
CA GLY A 353 -2.67 14.44 -20.55
C GLY A 353 -1.32 15.06 -20.23
N PHE A 354 -1.28 15.93 -19.23
CA PHE A 354 -0.08 16.67 -18.87
C PHE A 354 0.85 15.88 -17.91
N GLN A 355 2.12 16.29 -17.92
CA GLN A 355 3.10 15.97 -16.87
C GLN A 355 3.61 17.29 -16.28
N ASN A 356 3.39 17.48 -14.98
CA ASN A 356 3.80 18.67 -14.25
C ASN A 356 4.79 18.31 -13.12
N TYR A 357 6.02 18.79 -13.24
CA TYR A 357 7.09 18.64 -12.26
C TYR A 357 7.33 19.98 -11.56
N GLY A 358 6.77 20.13 -10.35
CA GLY A 358 6.88 21.40 -9.58
C GLY A 358 8.26 21.61 -8.96
N GLY A 359 8.94 20.54 -8.55
CA GLY A 359 10.32 20.55 -8.05
C GLY A 359 11.36 20.32 -9.13
N ALA A 360 12.63 20.26 -8.72
CA ALA A 360 13.74 19.94 -9.61
C ALA A 360 13.69 18.47 -10.07
N VAL A 361 13.93 18.24 -11.36
CA VAL A 361 14.03 16.91 -11.95
C VAL A 361 15.50 16.54 -12.10
N THR A 362 15.87 15.33 -11.69
CA THR A 362 17.19 14.74 -11.94
C THR A 362 17.02 13.46 -12.76
N LEU A 363 17.70 13.34 -13.87
CA LEU A 363 17.70 12.10 -14.64
C LEU A 363 18.71 11.13 -14.03
N VAL A 364 18.24 9.96 -13.61
CA VAL A 364 19.10 8.88 -13.09
C VAL A 364 19.35 7.77 -14.13
N GLY A 365 18.81 7.94 -15.32
CA GLY A 365 18.99 7.14 -16.54
C GLY A 365 18.37 7.84 -17.74
N ASP A 366 18.58 7.32 -18.94
CA ASP A 366 17.94 7.83 -20.16
C ASP A 366 16.42 7.84 -19.95
N THR A 367 15.79 8.98 -20.29
CA THR A 367 14.39 9.22 -19.95
C THR A 367 13.58 9.67 -21.17
N THR A 368 12.40 9.06 -21.35
CA THR A 368 11.40 9.46 -22.35
C THR A 368 10.12 9.89 -21.64
N LEU A 369 9.67 11.12 -21.88
CA LEU A 369 8.44 11.66 -21.35
C LEU A 369 7.41 11.84 -22.46
N GLN A 370 6.25 11.20 -22.35
CA GLN A 370 5.20 11.19 -23.37
C GLN A 370 3.89 11.72 -22.81
N GLY A 371 3.22 12.62 -23.55
CA GLY A 371 1.94 13.19 -23.13
C GLY A 371 1.40 14.27 -24.06
N THR A 372 0.54 15.14 -23.54
CA THR A 372 0.06 16.31 -24.29
C THR A 372 0.87 17.55 -24.00
N TYR A 373 1.27 17.77 -22.76
CA TYR A 373 1.97 18.96 -22.29
C TYR A 373 2.96 18.59 -21.18
N GLY A 374 4.18 19.13 -21.25
CA GLY A 374 5.23 18.96 -20.24
C GLY A 374 5.64 20.29 -19.60
N ASN A 375 5.74 20.31 -18.27
CA ASN A 375 6.19 21.48 -17.50
C ASN A 375 7.22 21.10 -16.45
N PHE A 376 8.35 21.84 -16.38
CA PHE A 376 9.46 21.66 -15.45
C PHE A 376 9.63 22.95 -14.61
N GLY A 377 8.86 23.07 -13.52
CA GLY A 377 8.74 24.30 -12.72
C GLY A 377 10.03 24.76 -12.03
N SER A 378 10.95 23.85 -11.69
CA SER A 378 12.22 24.15 -10.99
C SER A 378 13.46 23.67 -11.75
N GLY A 379 13.31 23.29 -13.03
CA GLY A 379 14.40 22.90 -13.91
C GLY A 379 14.71 21.41 -13.92
N LEU A 380 15.74 21.04 -14.72
CA LEU A 380 16.15 19.66 -14.95
C LEU A 380 17.68 19.54 -15.01
N ASP A 381 18.25 18.59 -14.25
CA ASP A 381 19.64 18.17 -14.32
C ASP A 381 19.72 16.77 -14.97
N GLY A 382 20.31 16.68 -16.14
CA GLY A 382 20.38 15.45 -16.95
C GLY A 382 21.40 14.42 -16.44
N GLN A 383 22.38 14.80 -15.62
CA GLN A 383 23.47 13.90 -15.15
C GLN A 383 24.13 13.13 -16.32
N THR A 384 24.22 13.73 -17.49
CA THR A 384 24.72 13.19 -18.77
C THR A 384 23.82 12.13 -19.42
N ASN A 385 22.62 11.87 -18.89
CA ASN A 385 21.63 10.99 -19.49
C ASN A 385 20.85 11.71 -20.61
N ASN A 386 20.30 10.95 -21.53
CA ASN A 386 19.51 11.47 -22.64
C ASN A 386 18.09 11.81 -22.22
N LEU A 387 17.52 12.85 -22.81
CA LEU A 387 16.14 13.27 -22.61
C LEU A 387 15.37 13.30 -23.92
N GLN A 388 14.34 12.47 -24.01
CA GLN A 388 13.37 12.45 -25.09
C GLN A 388 12.05 13.07 -24.61
N LEU A 389 11.56 14.10 -25.30
CA LEU A 389 10.28 14.76 -25.02
C LEU A 389 9.31 14.52 -26.18
N GLU A 390 8.24 13.79 -25.91
CA GLU A 390 7.21 13.40 -26.90
C GLU A 390 5.84 13.94 -26.47
N PHE A 391 5.73 15.26 -26.35
CA PHE A 391 4.48 15.92 -26.03
C PHE A 391 3.78 16.39 -27.31
N SER A 392 2.50 16.04 -27.45
CA SER A 392 1.74 16.31 -28.68
C SER A 392 1.30 17.77 -28.85
N SER A 393 1.32 18.56 -27.77
CA SER A 393 0.97 19.99 -27.81
C SER A 393 2.23 20.85 -27.64
N GLU A 394 2.68 21.05 -26.43
CA GLU A 394 3.79 21.96 -26.15
C GLU A 394 4.60 21.49 -24.94
N THR A 395 5.91 21.76 -24.95
CA THR A 395 6.77 21.59 -23.78
C THR A 395 7.39 22.92 -23.40
N GLU A 396 7.25 23.34 -22.15
CA GLU A 396 7.93 24.51 -21.63
C GLU A 396 9.30 24.12 -21.06
N ILE A 397 10.37 24.65 -21.65
CA ILE A 397 11.77 24.44 -21.26
C ILE A 397 12.33 25.77 -20.76
N ASP A 398 12.46 25.89 -19.44
CA ASP A 398 12.92 27.09 -18.77
C ASP A 398 14.35 26.94 -18.25
N GLY A 399 15.31 27.35 -19.04
CA GLY A 399 16.71 27.42 -18.66
C GLY A 399 17.10 28.63 -17.78
N SER A 400 16.14 29.44 -17.32
CA SER A 400 16.40 30.50 -16.32
C SER A 400 16.68 29.91 -14.94
N THR A 401 16.28 28.66 -14.71
CA THR A 401 16.71 27.79 -13.63
C THR A 401 17.78 26.83 -14.15
N VAL A 402 17.87 25.61 -13.64
CA VAL A 402 18.79 24.58 -14.17
C VAL A 402 18.10 23.80 -15.29
N PHE A 403 18.63 23.81 -16.52
CA PHE A 403 18.26 22.88 -17.58
C PHE A 403 19.54 22.47 -18.32
N SER A 404 20.29 21.57 -17.69
CA SER A 404 21.70 21.34 -18.05
C SER A 404 22.15 19.89 -17.78
N ASN A 405 23.41 19.61 -18.15
CA ASN A 405 24.05 18.31 -18.01
C ASN A 405 23.29 17.17 -18.71
N ILE A 406 22.51 17.50 -19.74
CA ILE A 406 21.76 16.50 -20.54
C ILE A 406 22.73 15.88 -21.54
N GLY A 407 22.66 14.57 -21.78
CA GLY A 407 23.37 13.91 -22.86
C GLY A 407 22.90 14.48 -24.19
N ASP A 408 21.93 13.84 -24.79
CA ASP A 408 21.21 14.33 -25.97
C ASP A 408 19.82 14.82 -25.55
N LEU A 409 19.36 15.94 -26.11
CA LEU A 409 17.98 16.46 -25.96
C LEU A 409 17.26 16.32 -27.29
N ASN A 410 16.15 15.57 -27.29
CA ASN A 410 15.29 15.47 -28.47
C ASN A 410 13.83 15.80 -28.08
N SER A 411 13.23 16.81 -28.73
CA SER A 411 11.82 17.13 -28.62
C SER A 411 11.12 16.91 -29.96
N THR A 412 10.09 16.10 -29.99
CA THR A 412 9.32 15.85 -31.21
C THR A 412 8.14 16.83 -31.38
N GLY A 413 7.61 17.38 -30.28
CA GLY A 413 6.53 18.37 -30.29
C GLY A 413 7.03 19.80 -30.23
N ALA A 414 6.10 20.75 -30.25
CA ALA A 414 6.39 22.17 -30.11
C ALA A 414 7.01 22.49 -28.75
N VAL A 415 7.90 23.47 -28.71
CA VAL A 415 8.58 23.90 -27.48
C VAL A 415 8.49 25.39 -27.26
N LYS A 416 8.41 25.80 -25.99
CA LYS A 416 8.69 27.16 -25.52
C LYS A 416 10.04 27.18 -24.84
N LEU A 417 10.91 28.09 -25.27
CA LEU A 417 12.29 28.17 -24.81
C LEU A 417 12.58 29.52 -24.15
N ARG A 418 13.31 29.48 -23.04
CA ARG A 418 14.01 30.66 -22.47
C ARG A 418 15.20 30.22 -21.62
N GLY A 419 16.10 31.16 -21.37
CA GLY A 419 17.29 30.96 -20.54
C GLY A 419 18.32 30.08 -21.20
N THR A 420 19.20 29.43 -20.41
CA THR A 420 20.30 28.60 -20.92
C THR A 420 19.94 27.11 -20.84
N ILE A 421 19.96 26.45 -22.00
CA ILE A 421 19.71 25.02 -22.13
C ILE A 421 21.03 24.37 -22.58
N SER A 422 21.57 23.48 -21.74
CA SER A 422 22.90 22.88 -21.98
C SER A 422 22.87 21.38 -22.07
N THR A 423 23.47 20.84 -23.15
CA THR A 423 23.67 19.42 -23.38
C THR A 423 25.16 19.11 -23.60
N THR A 424 25.55 17.87 -23.43
CA THR A 424 26.88 17.41 -23.84
C THR A 424 26.89 16.82 -25.26
N GLY A 425 25.71 16.44 -25.77
CA GLY A 425 25.43 15.96 -27.10
C GLY A 425 24.56 16.93 -27.89
N PHE A 426 23.73 16.44 -28.79
CA PHE A 426 22.88 17.26 -29.67
C PHE A 426 21.65 17.84 -28.96
N GLN A 427 21.10 18.90 -29.57
CA GLN A 427 19.75 19.41 -29.27
C GLN A 427 18.92 19.39 -30.55
N ASN A 428 17.83 18.63 -30.57
CA ASN A 428 16.92 18.54 -31.70
C ASN A 428 15.51 18.99 -31.28
N TYR A 429 14.99 19.99 -31.98
CA TYR A 429 13.64 20.54 -31.81
C TYR A 429 12.86 20.25 -33.10
N GLY A 430 12.08 19.13 -33.09
CA GLY A 430 11.44 18.57 -34.28
C GLY A 430 10.26 19.39 -34.81
N ASP A 431 9.59 20.19 -33.97
CA ASP A 431 8.47 21.06 -34.33
C ASP A 431 8.77 22.52 -34.00
N THR A 432 7.78 23.38 -33.99
CA THR A 432 7.89 24.82 -33.74
C THR A 432 8.56 25.12 -32.39
N ALA A 433 9.55 26.02 -32.41
CA ALA A 433 10.17 26.56 -31.21
C ALA A 433 9.75 28.03 -31.03
N THR A 434 9.15 28.38 -29.90
CA THR A 434 8.76 29.72 -29.57
C THR A 434 9.64 30.27 -28.43
N LEU A 435 10.37 31.33 -28.68
CA LEU A 435 11.13 32.01 -27.62
C LEU A 435 10.16 32.89 -26.81
N TYR A 436 10.06 32.60 -25.52
CA TYR A 436 9.30 33.43 -24.58
C TYR A 436 10.20 34.18 -23.57
N GLY A 437 11.50 34.12 -23.79
CA GLY A 437 12.58 34.86 -23.15
C GLY A 437 13.87 34.69 -23.93
N ASP A 438 14.88 35.49 -23.61
CA ASP A 438 16.20 35.37 -24.22
C ASP A 438 16.73 33.95 -23.98
N THR A 439 17.22 33.29 -25.05
CA THR A 439 17.55 31.86 -25.04
C THR A 439 18.99 31.64 -25.51
N THR A 440 19.72 30.83 -24.74
CA THR A 440 21.06 30.33 -25.12
C THR A 440 21.02 28.80 -25.18
N LEU A 441 21.34 28.23 -26.33
CA LEU A 441 21.50 26.80 -26.54
C LEU A 441 22.99 26.47 -26.57
N ASN A 442 23.45 25.61 -25.65
CA ASN A 442 24.84 25.23 -25.56
C ASN A 442 24.97 23.70 -25.63
N THR A 443 25.69 23.21 -26.64
CA THR A 443 25.94 21.77 -26.84
C THR A 443 27.40 21.38 -26.49
N GLY A 444 28.06 22.17 -25.69
CA GLY A 444 29.45 21.92 -25.29
C GLY A 444 30.42 22.05 -26.48
N THR A 445 31.17 20.98 -26.74
CA THR A 445 32.27 21.05 -27.70
C THR A 445 31.92 20.63 -29.13
N SER A 446 30.86 19.82 -29.34
CA SER A 446 30.62 19.18 -30.63
C SER A 446 29.19 18.72 -30.94
N GLY A 447 28.21 19.04 -30.09
CA GLY A 447 26.84 18.63 -30.38
C GLY A 447 26.16 19.52 -31.44
N ASP A 448 25.35 18.91 -32.28
CA ASP A 448 24.56 19.62 -33.29
C ASP A 448 23.35 20.28 -32.67
N VAL A 449 22.88 21.40 -33.23
CA VAL A 449 21.58 22.02 -32.90
C VAL A 449 20.71 22.02 -34.14
N SER A 450 19.51 21.44 -34.08
CA SER A 450 18.60 21.38 -35.23
C SER A 450 17.18 21.81 -34.88
N PHE A 451 16.57 22.58 -35.77
CA PHE A 451 15.17 23.01 -35.69
C PHE A 451 14.41 22.48 -36.92
N GLY A 452 13.51 21.55 -36.69
CA GLY A 452 12.63 20.99 -37.72
C GLY A 452 11.47 21.89 -38.10
N GLY A 453 10.92 22.64 -37.12
CA GLY A 453 9.85 23.61 -37.31
C GLY A 453 10.35 25.05 -37.43
N THR A 454 9.44 26.04 -37.36
CA THR A 454 9.78 27.45 -37.32
C THR A 454 10.33 27.83 -35.94
N VAL A 455 11.17 28.88 -35.89
CA VAL A 455 11.64 29.49 -34.67
C VAL A 455 11.13 30.95 -34.63
N ASP A 456 10.27 31.25 -33.68
CA ASP A 456 9.61 32.56 -33.58
C ASP A 456 9.73 33.14 -32.16
N GLY A 457 9.55 34.43 -31.96
CA GLY A 457 9.53 35.12 -30.67
C GLY A 457 10.41 36.35 -30.64
N SER A 458 9.93 37.45 -30.03
CA SER A 458 10.63 38.75 -29.99
C SER A 458 11.73 38.78 -28.92
N HIS A 459 12.63 37.79 -28.94
CA HIS A 459 13.72 37.61 -27.97
C HIS A 459 15.03 37.29 -28.68
N ASP A 460 16.14 37.33 -27.94
CA ASP A 460 17.46 36.98 -28.41
C ASP A 460 17.65 35.49 -28.45
N LEU A 461 18.22 34.95 -29.52
CA LEU A 461 18.67 33.58 -29.64
C LEU A 461 20.20 33.48 -29.80
N ALA A 462 20.87 32.87 -28.85
CA ALA A 462 22.30 32.52 -28.95
C ALA A 462 22.46 31.02 -29.08
N ILE A 463 23.36 30.55 -29.97
CA ILE A 463 23.67 29.14 -30.15
C ILE A 463 25.17 28.92 -30.10
N GLU A 464 25.63 28.06 -29.22
CA GLU A 464 27.01 27.67 -28.98
C GLU A 464 27.18 26.18 -29.25
N ALA A 465 27.40 25.80 -30.54
CA ALA A 465 27.50 24.39 -30.98
C ALA A 465 28.95 23.87 -31.03
N GLY A 466 29.95 24.68 -30.63
CA GLY A 466 31.35 24.26 -30.65
C GLY A 466 31.81 23.88 -32.07
N THR A 467 32.10 22.61 -32.32
CA THR A 467 32.40 22.06 -33.64
C THR A 467 31.18 21.33 -34.25
N GLY A 468 30.03 21.36 -33.64
CA GLY A 468 28.78 20.81 -34.15
C GLY A 468 28.19 21.68 -35.26
N ARG A 469 27.12 21.20 -35.86
CA ARG A 469 26.35 21.91 -36.90
C ARG A 469 25.15 22.63 -36.29
N ILE A 470 24.68 23.67 -37.00
CA ILE A 470 23.41 24.33 -36.71
C ILE A 470 22.55 24.24 -38.00
N ASP A 471 21.40 23.56 -37.87
CA ASP A 471 20.50 23.34 -39.02
C ASP A 471 19.10 23.94 -38.73
N PHE A 472 18.69 24.89 -39.54
CA PHE A 472 17.34 25.45 -39.56
C PHE A 472 16.62 24.92 -40.81
N PHE A 473 15.71 23.98 -40.66
CA PHE A 473 14.96 23.40 -41.76
C PHE A 473 13.79 24.25 -42.23
N ASN A 474 13.27 25.12 -41.34
CA ASN A 474 12.18 26.04 -41.62
C ASN A 474 12.53 27.50 -41.27
N ALA A 475 11.58 28.43 -41.41
CA ALA A 475 11.80 29.84 -41.26
C ALA A 475 12.08 30.23 -39.82
N LEU A 476 12.93 31.27 -39.63
CA LEU A 476 13.14 31.99 -38.36
C LEU A 476 12.43 33.35 -38.41
N GLY A 477 11.68 33.65 -37.34
CA GLY A 477 11.01 34.94 -37.17
C GLY A 477 9.88 35.19 -38.16
N SER A 478 9.32 34.15 -38.77
CA SER A 478 8.30 34.29 -39.81
C SER A 478 6.98 34.83 -39.32
N SER A 479 6.60 34.50 -38.11
CA SER A 479 5.40 35.02 -37.45
C SER A 479 5.70 36.16 -36.50
N THR A 480 6.76 36.02 -35.71
CA THR A 480 7.27 37.06 -34.80
C THR A 480 8.79 37.11 -34.93
N PRO A 481 9.36 38.15 -35.53
CA PRO A 481 10.79 38.28 -35.74
C PRO A 481 11.59 38.15 -34.43
N LEU A 482 12.76 37.50 -34.49
CA LEU A 482 13.70 37.50 -33.38
C LEU A 482 14.28 38.87 -33.12
N GLN A 483 14.61 39.19 -31.89
CA GLN A 483 15.30 40.44 -31.54
C GLN A 483 16.76 40.40 -32.05
N SER A 484 17.46 39.30 -31.80
CA SER A 484 18.78 39.02 -32.37
C SER A 484 19.03 37.54 -32.56
N LEU A 485 19.99 37.19 -33.44
CA LEU A 485 20.52 35.87 -33.63
C LEU A 485 22.03 35.89 -33.48
N ASN A 486 22.58 35.18 -32.51
CA ASN A 486 24.03 35.04 -32.32
C ASN A 486 24.43 33.57 -32.43
N LEU A 487 25.22 33.26 -33.48
CA LEU A 487 25.79 31.94 -33.70
C LEU A 487 27.26 31.99 -33.29
N ALA A 488 27.50 31.83 -31.99
CA ALA A 488 28.83 32.10 -31.39
C ALA A 488 29.88 31.06 -31.77
N SER A 489 29.48 29.79 -32.03
CA SER A 489 30.38 28.78 -32.54
C SER A 489 29.60 27.69 -33.29
N ALA A 490 30.11 27.27 -34.46
CA ALA A 490 29.59 26.13 -35.24
C ALA A 490 30.61 25.73 -36.30
N SER A 491 30.66 24.44 -36.69
CA SER A 491 31.43 24.00 -37.87
C SER A 491 30.76 24.35 -39.19
N ALA A 492 29.43 24.38 -39.19
CA ALA A 492 28.61 24.78 -40.33
C ALA A 492 27.24 25.25 -39.87
N VAL A 493 26.66 26.16 -40.61
CA VAL A 493 25.27 26.61 -40.43
C VAL A 493 24.52 26.37 -41.73
N GLN A 494 23.36 25.71 -41.64
CA GLN A 494 22.47 25.52 -42.79
C GLN A 494 21.13 26.20 -42.49
N ALA A 495 20.67 27.06 -43.34
CA ALA A 495 19.33 27.64 -43.29
C ALA A 495 18.61 27.39 -44.61
N ASN A 496 17.52 26.64 -44.58
CA ASN A 496 16.78 26.25 -45.78
C ASN A 496 15.62 27.18 -46.12
N SER A 497 15.41 28.21 -45.32
CA SER A 497 14.29 29.14 -45.47
C SER A 497 14.66 30.59 -45.04
N THR A 498 13.69 31.46 -44.91
CA THR A 498 13.89 32.86 -44.57
C THR A 498 14.29 33.10 -43.13
N LEU A 499 15.17 34.05 -42.89
CA LEU A 499 15.50 34.59 -41.58
C LEU A 499 14.93 36.03 -41.45
N ALA A 500 14.10 36.27 -40.44
CA ALA A 500 13.59 37.57 -40.12
C ALA A 500 14.04 37.97 -38.71
N ILE A 501 14.79 39.08 -38.64
CA ILE A 501 15.30 39.66 -37.41
C ILE A 501 14.82 41.07 -37.31
N ASP A 502 14.18 41.51 -36.23
CA ASP A 502 13.78 42.90 -36.00
C ASP A 502 14.91 43.64 -35.28
N ALA A 503 15.74 44.28 -36.05
CA ALA A 503 16.87 45.08 -35.55
C ALA A 503 16.48 46.45 -34.98
N THR A 504 15.19 46.79 -34.85
CA THR A 504 14.76 48.14 -34.44
C THR A 504 14.83 48.36 -32.93
N GLY A 505 15.13 47.37 -32.12
CA GLY A 505 15.16 47.45 -30.64
C GLY A 505 16.52 47.23 -29.97
N GLY A 506 17.58 46.82 -30.68
CA GLY A 506 18.84 46.43 -30.06
C GLY A 506 20.06 47.14 -30.59
N SER A 507 21.00 47.51 -29.72
CA SER A 507 22.33 48.03 -30.04
C SER A 507 23.32 46.88 -30.37
N GLY A 508 22.88 45.83 -31.03
CA GLY A 508 23.68 44.68 -31.41
C GLY A 508 23.98 44.68 -32.91
N ALA A 509 25.24 44.50 -33.26
CA ALA A 509 25.70 44.39 -34.65
C ALA A 509 25.02 43.19 -35.33
N GLY A 510 24.35 43.45 -36.43
CA GLY A 510 23.85 42.37 -37.32
C GLY A 510 24.95 41.42 -37.77
N LEU A 511 24.56 40.32 -38.38
CA LEU A 511 25.34 39.23 -38.95
C LEU A 511 26.74 39.61 -39.38
#